data_a74b8ce7d0350fa9f25920456e60f2d5
#
_entry.id   a74b8ce7d0350fa9f25920456e60f2d5
#
_cell.length_a   1.000
_cell.length_b   1.000
_cell.length_c   1.000
_cell.angle_alpha   90.00
_cell.angle_beta   90.00
_cell.angle_gamma   90.00
#
_symmetry.space_group_name_H-M   'P 1'
#
loop_
_entity.id
_entity.type
_entity.pdbx_description
1 polymer ?
#
loop_
_entity_poly.entity_id
_entity_poly.type
_entity_poly.pdbx_seq_one_letter_code
_entity_poly.pdbx_strand_id
1 'polypeptide(L)'
;MSAPAAAQGGLLLLEVRSKASLADVEAHWGEKKLAFWQTESTTTPAKGETNEAPQAQKATRGEDVRRALVGVDLEHPAGKYALKLTAKPENGEEVSCSAAVTVRAGHFAVERLQVEPKFVQPSPEDLARAEKERLRLREIFATVTPAKLWEGSFRLPLDGARQASNFGRRRVLNGQPGSPHGGADFPAPTGTPVYAAQGGHVVLAEALYFSGNTVVIDHGLGVYTFYGHLSSVKVKEGDVVKRGDLIGEVGATGRVTGPHLHWGLTVEGARVNPVQIVSLLRRNRYSSSRPSLRPRSPRKRGVQSRFKSSGAPSLAE
;
A
#
# COMPACT_ATOMS: atom_id res chain seq x y z
N MET A 1 10.03 24.61 0.68
CA MET A 1 9.84 23.14 0.49
C MET A 1 8.61 22.94 -0.36
N SER A 2 8.64 22.09 -1.38
CA SER A 2 7.45 21.72 -2.16
C SER A 2 6.48 20.93 -1.28
N ALA A 3 5.17 21.21 -1.42
CA ALA A 3 4.14 20.42 -0.77
C ALA A 3 4.23 18.95 -1.22
N PRO A 4 3.95 17.98 -0.34
CA PRO A 4 3.90 16.57 -0.73
C PRO A 4 2.87 16.37 -1.85
N ALA A 5 3.18 15.52 -2.81
CA ALA A 5 2.32 15.27 -3.95
C ALA A 5 2.30 13.78 -4.30
N ALA A 6 1.13 13.30 -4.70
CA ALA A 6 0.94 11.98 -5.29
C ALA A 6 0.09 12.09 -6.55
N ALA A 7 0.23 11.16 -7.48
CA ALA A 7 -0.74 10.98 -8.55
C ALA A 7 -1.94 10.14 -8.08
N GLN A 8 -3.02 10.13 -8.83
CA GLN A 8 -4.09 9.14 -8.70
C GLN A 8 -3.48 7.72 -8.71
N GLY A 9 -3.95 6.84 -7.84
CA GLY A 9 -3.36 5.53 -7.61
C GLY A 9 -2.00 5.55 -6.89
N GLY A 10 -1.62 6.68 -6.31
CA GLY A 10 -0.34 6.87 -5.63
C GLY A 10 -0.35 6.42 -4.17
N LEU A 11 0.84 6.12 -3.65
CA LEU A 11 1.07 5.74 -2.26
C LEU A 11 2.09 6.69 -1.63
N LEU A 12 1.76 7.24 -0.46
CA LEU A 12 2.64 8.09 0.34
C LEU A 12 2.96 7.40 1.68
N LEU A 13 4.13 7.70 2.22
CA LEU A 13 4.50 7.36 3.59
C LEU A 13 4.53 8.63 4.43
N LEU A 14 3.63 8.70 5.39
CA LEU A 14 3.64 9.71 6.46
C LEU A 14 4.59 9.23 7.56
N GLU A 15 5.49 10.10 7.98
CA GLU A 15 6.42 9.83 9.07
C GLU A 15 6.36 10.99 10.08
N VAL A 16 6.04 10.66 11.31
CA VAL A 16 6.03 11.57 12.48
C VAL A 16 7.22 11.23 13.35
N ARG A 17 8.03 12.23 13.67
CA ARG A 17 9.22 12.08 14.54
C ARG A 17 9.11 13.00 15.74
N SER A 18 9.40 12.48 16.91
CA SER A 18 9.44 13.22 18.17
C SER A 18 10.67 12.83 18.97
N LYS A 19 11.27 13.82 19.64
CA LYS A 19 12.32 13.59 20.65
C LYS A 19 11.75 13.11 21.98
N ALA A 20 10.47 13.38 22.24
CA ALA A 20 9.73 12.85 23.38
C ALA A 20 8.92 11.63 22.93
N SER A 21 8.70 10.68 23.85
CA SER A 21 7.76 9.58 23.61
C SER A 21 6.37 10.12 23.32
N LEU A 22 5.71 9.57 22.32
CA LEU A 22 4.36 9.92 21.91
C LEU A 22 3.36 8.96 22.54
N ALA A 23 2.44 9.51 23.34
CA ALA A 23 1.33 8.75 23.89
C ALA A 23 0.34 8.38 22.79
N ASP A 24 0.08 9.33 21.87
CA ASP A 24 -0.82 9.09 20.73
C ASP A 24 -0.41 9.90 19.49
N VAL A 25 -0.77 9.39 18.32
CA VAL A 25 -0.64 10.06 17.02
C VAL A 25 -1.85 9.75 16.18
N GLU A 26 -2.56 10.77 15.80
CA GLU A 26 -3.74 10.69 14.97
C GLU A 26 -3.56 11.52 13.70
N ALA A 27 -3.93 10.98 12.56
CA ALA A 27 -3.97 11.75 11.32
C ALA A 27 -5.21 11.38 10.50
N HIS A 28 -5.71 12.37 9.76
CA HIS A 28 -6.87 12.23 8.90
C HIS A 28 -6.55 12.63 7.46
N TRP A 29 -6.87 11.73 6.55
CA TRP A 29 -6.87 11.95 5.11
C TRP A 29 -8.32 12.02 4.62
N GLY A 30 -8.85 13.23 4.46
CA GLY A 30 -10.29 13.44 4.32
C GLY A 30 -11.01 12.99 5.60
N GLU A 31 -11.98 12.09 5.45
CA GLU A 31 -12.74 11.50 6.56
C GLU A 31 -12.08 10.25 7.16
N LYS A 32 -11.02 9.73 6.51
CA LYS A 32 -10.35 8.50 6.94
C LYS A 32 -9.31 8.80 8.01
N LYS A 33 -9.39 8.08 9.13
CA LYS A 33 -8.35 8.02 10.15
C LYS A 33 -7.25 7.07 9.69
N LEU A 34 -6.00 7.53 9.67
CA LEU A 34 -4.86 6.74 9.25
C LEU A 34 -4.37 5.82 10.38
N ALA A 35 -4.04 4.58 10.02
CA ALA A 35 -3.46 3.63 10.95
C ALA A 35 -1.94 3.79 11.04
N PHE A 36 -1.43 4.04 12.26
CA PHE A 36 -0.01 4.22 12.54
C PHE A 36 0.64 2.96 13.08
N TRP A 37 1.92 2.77 12.75
CA TRP A 37 2.79 1.83 13.45
C TRP A 37 4.04 2.53 13.97
N GLN A 38 4.55 2.03 15.08
CA GLN A 38 5.83 2.46 15.64
C GLN A 38 6.97 1.74 14.94
N THR A 39 8.04 2.45 14.68
CA THR A 39 9.31 1.86 14.21
C THR A 39 10.32 1.95 15.32
N GLU A 40 11.07 0.87 15.54
CA GLU A 40 12.20 0.92 16.46
C GLU A 40 13.16 2.04 16.08
N SER A 41 13.56 2.82 17.07
CA SER A 41 14.61 3.83 16.89
C SER A 41 15.93 3.09 16.63
N THR A 42 16.47 3.22 15.42
CA THR A 42 17.84 2.77 15.15
C THR A 42 18.80 3.72 15.87
N THR A 43 19.13 3.40 17.11
CA THR A 43 20.38 3.89 17.71
C THR A 43 21.52 3.21 16.97
N THR A 44 22.16 3.92 16.06
CA THR A 44 23.47 3.50 15.52
C THR A 44 24.45 3.60 16.68
N PRO A 45 25.07 2.48 17.12
CA PRO A 45 26.16 2.60 18.08
C PRO A 45 27.28 3.41 17.40
N ALA A 46 27.69 4.49 18.04
CA ALA A 46 28.87 5.21 17.64
C ALA A 46 30.07 4.23 17.70
N LYS A 47 30.72 3.98 16.54
CA LYS A 47 32.04 3.33 16.52
C LYS A 47 33.02 4.25 17.25
N GLY A 48 33.42 3.87 18.42
CA GLY A 48 34.46 4.48 19.20
C GLY A 48 35.06 3.41 20.12
N GLU A 49 36.17 2.84 19.69
CA GLU A 49 37.03 2.04 20.56
C GLU A 49 37.64 2.96 21.61
N THR A 50 37.29 2.79 22.86
CA THR A 50 38.21 3.09 24.00
C THR A 50 37.75 2.28 25.20
N ASN A 51 38.69 1.48 25.73
CA ASN A 51 38.61 0.78 26.99
C ASN A 51 38.59 1.79 28.16
N GLU A 52 37.41 2.06 28.70
CA GLU A 52 37.27 2.61 30.05
C GLU A 52 36.01 2.09 30.70
N ALA A 53 36.08 1.87 32.03
CA ALA A 53 35.05 1.22 32.86
C ALA A 53 33.65 1.88 32.78
N PRO A 54 32.55 1.13 32.97
CA PRO A 54 31.21 1.62 32.72
C PRO A 54 30.75 2.61 33.78
N GLN A 55 30.93 3.88 33.55
CA GLN A 55 30.08 4.90 34.16
C GLN A 55 28.71 4.83 33.44
N ALA A 56 27.63 4.79 34.22
CA ALA A 56 26.25 4.73 33.75
C ALA A 56 25.98 5.86 32.75
N GLN A 57 26.23 5.60 31.46
CA GLN A 57 25.87 6.51 30.38
C GLN A 57 24.34 6.52 30.29
N LYS A 58 23.75 7.68 30.59
CA LYS A 58 22.35 7.99 30.30
C LYS A 58 22.11 7.69 28.81
N ALA A 59 21.43 6.57 28.53
CA ALA A 59 21.02 6.23 27.19
C ALA A 59 20.30 7.44 26.57
N THR A 60 20.84 8.01 25.51
CA THR A 60 20.15 9.03 24.73
C THR A 60 18.90 8.35 24.18
N ARG A 61 17.73 8.69 24.72
CA ARG A 61 16.42 8.20 24.22
C ARG A 61 16.37 8.49 22.72
N GLY A 62 16.28 7.44 21.91
CA GLY A 62 16.10 7.56 20.49
C GLY A 62 14.79 8.30 20.16
N GLU A 63 14.69 8.87 18.96
CA GLU A 63 13.45 9.52 18.50
C GLU A 63 12.30 8.49 18.46
N ASP A 64 11.11 8.84 18.96
CA ASP A 64 9.88 8.09 18.67
C ASP A 64 9.46 8.37 17.23
N VAL A 65 9.37 7.32 16.42
CA VAL A 65 9.03 7.41 15.01
C VAL A 65 7.76 6.61 14.74
N ARG A 66 6.72 7.33 14.36
CA ARG A 66 5.43 6.75 13.95
C ARG A 66 5.26 6.91 12.44
N ARG A 67 4.72 5.86 11.80
CA ARG A 67 4.50 5.85 10.36
C ARG A 67 3.09 5.42 10.02
N ALA A 68 2.55 5.99 8.93
CA ALA A 68 1.30 5.56 8.30
C ALA A 68 1.44 5.55 6.78
N LEU A 69 0.70 4.68 6.12
CA LEU A 69 0.55 4.73 4.67
C LEU A 69 -0.68 5.59 4.32
N VAL A 70 -0.56 6.38 3.25
CA VAL A 70 -1.66 7.18 2.71
C VAL A 70 -1.90 6.75 1.28
N GLY A 71 -3.00 6.04 1.06
CA GLY A 71 -3.44 5.64 -0.28
C GLY A 71 -4.23 6.77 -0.96
N VAL A 72 -3.83 7.15 -2.17
CA VAL A 72 -4.63 8.02 -3.05
C VAL A 72 -5.34 7.11 -4.04
N ASP A 73 -6.66 6.95 -3.90
CA ASP A 73 -7.42 6.06 -4.80
C ASP A 73 -7.21 6.43 -6.28
N LEU A 74 -7.25 5.41 -7.13
CA LEU A 74 -7.12 5.52 -8.59
C LEU A 74 -8.07 6.55 -9.21
N GLU A 75 -9.26 6.72 -8.65
CA GLU A 75 -10.29 7.65 -9.11
C GLU A 75 -10.44 8.88 -8.20
N HIS A 76 -9.52 9.07 -7.23
CA HIS A 76 -9.55 10.25 -6.37
C HIS A 76 -9.42 11.53 -7.20
N PRO A 77 -10.30 12.53 -7.07
CA PRO A 77 -10.22 13.73 -7.87
C PRO A 77 -8.85 14.44 -7.71
N ALA A 78 -8.32 14.98 -8.81
CA ALA A 78 -7.12 15.82 -8.74
C ALA A 78 -7.42 17.12 -7.99
N GLY A 79 -6.49 17.58 -7.15
CA GLY A 79 -6.72 18.78 -6.33
C GLY A 79 -5.75 18.88 -5.16
N LYS A 80 -6.02 19.85 -4.28
CA LYS A 80 -5.28 20.03 -3.03
C LYS A 80 -6.16 19.60 -1.86
N TYR A 81 -5.62 18.75 -1.01
CA TYR A 81 -6.33 18.15 0.13
C TYR A 81 -5.55 18.38 1.41
N ALA A 82 -6.26 18.63 2.51
CA ALA A 82 -5.64 18.74 3.81
C ALA A 82 -5.39 17.36 4.42
N LEU A 83 -4.17 17.12 4.86
CA LEU A 83 -3.84 16.07 5.80
C LEU A 83 -3.71 16.72 7.17
N LYS A 84 -4.59 16.35 8.10
CA LYS A 84 -4.57 16.83 9.47
C LYS A 84 -3.80 15.83 10.33
N LEU A 85 -2.94 16.31 11.20
CA LEU A 85 -2.14 15.50 12.12
C LEU A 85 -2.23 16.09 13.52
N THR A 86 -2.48 15.24 14.49
CA THR A 86 -2.40 15.55 15.92
C THR A 86 -1.45 14.57 16.57
N ALA A 87 -0.55 15.06 17.41
CA ALA A 87 0.39 14.23 18.16
C ALA A 87 0.40 14.67 19.63
N LYS A 88 0.23 13.72 20.54
CA LYS A 88 0.22 13.93 21.97
C LYS A 88 1.46 13.29 22.60
N PRO A 89 2.43 14.07 23.09
CA PRO A 89 3.53 13.54 23.90
C PRO A 89 3.03 12.96 25.21
N GLU A 90 3.75 11.96 25.79
CA GLU A 90 3.45 11.44 27.14
C GLU A 90 3.49 12.55 28.21
N ASN A 91 4.46 13.46 28.05
CA ASN A 91 4.61 14.62 28.92
C ASN A 91 4.64 15.88 28.05
N GLY A 92 3.52 16.60 27.99
CA GLY A 92 3.43 17.84 27.22
C GLY A 92 2.06 18.09 26.61
N GLU A 93 1.94 19.24 25.99
CA GLU A 93 0.70 19.63 25.30
C GLU A 93 0.58 18.93 23.95
N GLU A 94 -0.64 18.68 23.55
CA GLU A 94 -0.98 18.19 22.22
C GLU A 94 -0.58 19.19 21.13
N VAL A 95 -0.01 18.70 20.06
CA VAL A 95 0.42 19.48 18.91
C VAL A 95 -0.35 19.07 17.68
N SER A 96 -1.08 20.01 17.09
CA SER A 96 -1.79 19.79 15.84
C SER A 96 -1.14 20.55 14.69
N CYS A 97 -1.10 19.94 13.52
CA CYS A 97 -0.67 20.57 12.28
C CYS A 97 -1.48 20.08 11.08
N SER A 98 -1.44 20.84 10.00
CA SER A 98 -2.06 20.47 8.74
C SER A 98 -1.06 20.65 7.60
N ALA A 99 -1.04 19.70 6.68
CA ALA A 99 -0.24 19.77 5.46
C ALA A 99 -1.13 19.67 4.23
N ALA A 100 -0.88 20.52 3.24
CA ALA A 100 -1.54 20.39 1.95
C ALA A 100 -0.84 19.29 1.13
N VAL A 101 -1.61 18.29 0.69
CA VAL A 101 -1.17 17.26 -0.23
C VAL A 101 -1.77 17.55 -1.60
N THR A 102 -0.94 17.58 -2.64
CA THR A 102 -1.42 17.78 -4.01
C THR A 102 -1.64 16.42 -4.66
N VAL A 103 -2.89 16.10 -5.02
CA VAL A 103 -3.23 14.96 -5.87
C VAL A 103 -3.18 15.42 -7.33
N ARG A 104 -2.30 14.81 -8.12
CA ARG A 104 -2.18 15.07 -9.56
C ARG A 104 -3.02 14.08 -10.34
N ALA A 105 -3.58 14.52 -11.46
CA ALA A 105 -4.23 13.62 -12.40
C ALA A 105 -3.25 12.54 -12.89
N GLY A 106 -3.71 11.31 -12.92
CA GLY A 106 -2.97 10.19 -13.51
C GLY A 106 -3.13 10.22 -15.03
N HIS A 107 -2.05 9.95 -15.76
CA HIS A 107 -2.07 9.77 -17.20
C HIS A 107 -2.25 8.27 -17.52
N PHE A 108 -3.52 7.84 -17.61
CA PHE A 108 -3.85 6.44 -17.84
C PHE A 108 -4.23 6.21 -19.30
N ALA A 109 -3.45 5.37 -19.98
CA ALA A 109 -3.74 4.98 -21.36
C ALA A 109 -5.06 4.20 -21.47
N VAL A 110 -5.69 4.26 -22.64
CA VAL A 110 -6.84 3.44 -22.97
C VAL A 110 -6.36 2.08 -23.48
N GLU A 111 -6.91 1.01 -22.91
CA GLU A 111 -6.64 -0.38 -23.29
C GLU A 111 -7.92 -1.01 -23.86
N ARG A 112 -7.86 -1.48 -25.11
CA ARG A 112 -8.98 -2.15 -25.77
C ARG A 112 -8.75 -3.65 -25.75
N LEU A 113 -9.68 -4.38 -25.13
CA LEU A 113 -9.57 -5.83 -24.93
C LEU A 113 -10.77 -6.54 -25.53
N GLN A 114 -10.52 -7.70 -26.14
CA GLN A 114 -11.54 -8.66 -26.52
C GLN A 114 -11.61 -9.73 -25.43
N VAL A 115 -12.76 -9.89 -24.84
CA VAL A 115 -13.03 -10.89 -23.79
C VAL A 115 -14.28 -11.70 -24.14
N GLU A 116 -14.47 -12.83 -23.48
CA GLU A 116 -15.69 -13.62 -23.70
C GLU A 116 -16.96 -12.76 -23.46
N PRO A 117 -17.98 -12.88 -24.34
CA PRO A 117 -19.19 -12.04 -24.26
C PRO A 117 -19.87 -12.06 -22.89
N LYS A 118 -19.88 -13.18 -22.19
CA LYS A 118 -20.47 -13.32 -20.85
C LYS A 118 -19.88 -12.33 -19.82
N PHE A 119 -18.64 -11.88 -19.98
CA PHE A 119 -18.01 -10.91 -19.07
C PHE A 119 -18.32 -9.44 -19.41
N VAL A 120 -18.97 -9.18 -20.56
CA VAL A 120 -19.42 -7.85 -20.96
C VAL A 120 -20.94 -7.73 -20.83
N GLN A 121 -21.64 -8.83 -21.11
CA GLN A 121 -23.08 -8.96 -20.95
C GLN A 121 -23.40 -10.20 -20.09
N PRO A 122 -23.15 -10.12 -18.78
CA PRO A 122 -23.44 -11.22 -17.87
C PRO A 122 -24.93 -11.55 -17.81
N SER A 123 -25.26 -12.81 -17.52
CA SER A 123 -26.63 -13.20 -17.18
C SER A 123 -27.10 -12.50 -15.89
N PRO A 124 -28.42 -12.42 -15.62
CA PRO A 124 -28.92 -11.89 -14.36
C PRO A 124 -28.34 -12.60 -13.13
N GLU A 125 -28.11 -13.91 -13.20
CA GLU A 125 -27.51 -14.72 -12.13
C GLU A 125 -26.03 -14.36 -11.93
N ASP A 126 -25.27 -14.23 -13.02
CA ASP A 126 -23.86 -13.83 -12.98
C ASP A 126 -23.71 -12.39 -12.45
N LEU A 127 -24.62 -11.48 -12.80
CA LEU A 127 -24.65 -10.12 -12.25
C LEU A 127 -24.92 -10.12 -10.75
N ALA A 128 -25.90 -10.90 -10.28
CA ALA A 128 -26.20 -11.03 -8.86
C ALA A 128 -25.02 -11.63 -8.09
N ARG A 129 -24.35 -12.64 -8.66
CA ARG A 129 -23.14 -13.23 -8.13
C ARG A 129 -22.01 -12.19 -8.03
N ALA A 130 -21.70 -11.52 -9.12
CA ALA A 130 -20.64 -10.51 -9.19
C ALA A 130 -20.87 -9.35 -8.21
N GLU A 131 -22.15 -8.95 -8.01
CA GLU A 131 -22.50 -7.91 -7.05
C GLU A 131 -22.28 -8.36 -5.60
N LYS A 132 -22.69 -9.59 -5.26
CA LYS A 132 -22.43 -10.18 -3.94
C LYS A 132 -20.93 -10.26 -3.64
N GLU A 133 -20.13 -10.72 -4.61
CA GLU A 133 -18.67 -10.79 -4.51
C GLU A 133 -18.05 -9.40 -4.34
N ARG A 134 -18.53 -8.40 -5.07
CA ARG A 134 -18.12 -7.00 -4.96
C ARG A 134 -18.39 -6.43 -3.58
N LEU A 135 -19.56 -6.68 -3.02
CA LEU A 135 -19.92 -6.24 -1.66
C LEU A 135 -19.02 -6.88 -0.61
N ARG A 136 -18.77 -8.20 -0.71
CA ARG A 136 -17.86 -8.92 0.19
C ARG A 136 -16.43 -8.34 0.14
N LEU A 137 -15.89 -8.12 -1.06
CA LEU A 137 -14.57 -7.50 -1.21
C LEU A 137 -14.53 -6.08 -0.62
N ARG A 138 -15.62 -5.30 -0.78
CA ARG A 138 -15.73 -3.97 -0.19
C ARG A 138 -15.70 -4.01 1.34
N GLU A 139 -16.39 -4.95 1.96
CA GLU A 139 -16.38 -5.18 3.42
C GLU A 139 -14.98 -5.57 3.91
N ILE A 140 -14.32 -6.52 3.21
CA ILE A 140 -12.94 -6.91 3.51
C ILE A 140 -12.02 -5.70 3.50
N PHE A 141 -12.04 -4.91 2.42
CA PHE A 141 -11.13 -3.76 2.26
C PHE A 141 -11.50 -2.55 3.14
N ALA A 142 -12.70 -2.51 3.72
CA ALA A 142 -13.10 -1.50 4.69
C ALA A 142 -12.63 -1.83 6.12
N THR A 143 -12.29 -3.09 6.38
CA THR A 143 -11.80 -3.54 7.69
C THR A 143 -10.37 -3.04 7.92
N VAL A 144 -10.08 -2.55 9.11
CA VAL A 144 -8.73 -2.13 9.52
C VAL A 144 -8.29 -2.96 10.71
N THR A 145 -7.48 -3.99 10.46
CA THR A 145 -6.83 -4.77 11.52
C THR A 145 -5.80 -3.89 12.22
N PRO A 146 -5.89 -3.65 13.55
CA PRO A 146 -5.02 -2.69 14.24
C PRO A 146 -3.54 -3.07 14.25
N ALA A 147 -3.25 -4.37 14.19
CA ALA A 147 -1.89 -4.89 14.21
C ALA A 147 -1.20 -4.76 12.84
N LYS A 148 0.06 -4.36 12.82
CA LYS A 148 0.93 -4.49 11.66
C LYS A 148 1.40 -5.94 11.54
N LEU A 149 1.01 -6.64 10.47
CA LEU A 149 1.29 -8.08 10.27
C LEU A 149 2.49 -8.33 9.33
N TRP A 150 3.20 -7.29 8.90
CA TRP A 150 4.36 -7.42 8.01
C TRP A 150 5.66 -6.99 8.66
N GLU A 151 6.78 -7.53 8.16
CA GLU A 151 8.13 -7.13 8.56
C GLU A 151 8.97 -6.74 7.34
N GLY A 152 9.71 -5.62 7.45
CA GLY A 152 10.59 -5.16 6.39
C GLY A 152 9.83 -4.67 5.14
N SER A 153 10.34 -5.01 3.96
CA SER A 153 9.79 -4.56 2.67
C SER A 153 8.95 -5.63 1.99
N PHE A 154 7.96 -5.22 1.22
CA PHE A 154 7.23 -6.10 0.32
C PHE A 154 8.12 -6.59 -0.83
N ARG A 155 7.80 -7.76 -1.38
CA ARG A 155 8.40 -8.31 -2.61
C ARG A 155 7.39 -8.29 -3.75
N LEU A 156 7.88 -8.46 -4.99
CA LEU A 156 7.01 -8.84 -6.09
C LEU A 156 6.52 -10.28 -5.89
N PRO A 157 5.27 -10.59 -6.30
CA PRO A 157 4.68 -11.91 -6.08
C PRO A 157 5.21 -13.00 -7.01
N LEU A 158 5.89 -12.65 -8.10
CA LEU A 158 6.54 -13.55 -9.04
C LEU A 158 8.04 -13.34 -9.04
N ASP A 159 8.82 -14.42 -9.09
CA ASP A 159 10.27 -14.36 -9.25
C ASP A 159 10.63 -13.97 -10.69
N GLY A 160 11.63 -13.11 -10.85
CA GLY A 160 12.08 -12.63 -12.16
C GLY A 160 11.05 -11.79 -12.93
N ALA A 161 9.93 -11.45 -12.33
CA ALA A 161 8.89 -10.66 -12.98
C ALA A 161 9.43 -9.28 -13.38
N ARG A 162 9.28 -8.94 -14.66
CA ARG A 162 9.47 -7.56 -15.12
C ARG A 162 8.27 -6.74 -14.67
N GLN A 163 8.54 -5.51 -14.26
CA GLN A 163 7.50 -4.59 -13.81
C GLN A 163 6.48 -4.36 -14.92
N ALA A 164 5.24 -4.86 -14.73
CA ALA A 164 4.14 -4.50 -15.59
C ALA A 164 3.64 -3.10 -15.20
N SER A 165 3.43 -2.24 -16.17
CA SER A 165 2.99 -0.86 -15.96
C SER A 165 1.62 -0.61 -16.59
N ASN A 166 0.63 -1.46 -16.24
CA ASN A 166 -0.73 -1.31 -16.78
C ASN A 166 -1.76 -0.91 -15.70
N PHE A 167 -1.31 -0.60 -14.47
CA PHE A 167 -2.17 -0.03 -13.44
C PHE A 167 -2.85 1.25 -13.91
N GLY A 168 -4.15 1.35 -13.64
CA GLY A 168 -4.95 2.53 -13.96
C GLY A 168 -5.42 2.63 -15.41
N ARG A 169 -5.01 1.75 -16.32
CA ARG A 169 -5.49 1.78 -17.72
C ARG A 169 -7.02 1.79 -17.76
N ARG A 170 -7.56 2.68 -18.59
CA ARG A 170 -9.00 2.75 -18.85
C ARG A 170 -9.35 1.66 -19.86
N ARG A 171 -10.09 0.65 -19.38
CA ARG A 171 -10.44 -0.51 -20.20
C ARG A 171 -11.67 -0.25 -21.08
N VAL A 172 -11.59 -0.69 -22.33
CA VAL A 172 -12.72 -0.79 -23.26
C VAL A 172 -12.83 -2.27 -23.63
N LEU A 173 -13.91 -2.91 -23.20
CA LEU A 173 -14.14 -4.34 -23.33
C LEU A 173 -15.15 -4.58 -24.46
N ASN A 174 -14.77 -5.24 -25.53
CA ASN A 174 -15.62 -5.48 -26.71
C ASN A 174 -16.32 -4.19 -27.20
N GLY A 175 -15.61 -3.06 -27.17
CA GLY A 175 -16.15 -1.75 -27.57
C GLY A 175 -16.88 -0.99 -26.46
N GLN A 176 -17.17 -1.57 -25.31
CA GLN A 176 -17.87 -0.93 -24.21
C GLN A 176 -16.93 -0.45 -23.09
N PRO A 177 -17.18 0.73 -22.48
CA PRO A 177 -16.40 1.20 -21.35
C PRO A 177 -16.44 0.21 -20.18
N GLY A 178 -15.28 -0.13 -19.63
CA GLY A 178 -15.12 -0.96 -18.44
C GLY A 178 -14.50 -0.18 -17.27
N SER A 179 -14.44 -0.80 -16.11
CA SER A 179 -13.77 -0.24 -14.94
C SER A 179 -12.27 -0.07 -15.19
N PRO A 180 -11.62 0.98 -14.64
CA PRO A 180 -10.18 1.13 -14.69
C PRO A 180 -9.47 -0.08 -14.09
N HIS A 181 -8.26 -0.37 -14.59
CA HIS A 181 -7.44 -1.47 -14.08
C HIS A 181 -6.92 -1.17 -12.67
N GLY A 182 -7.47 -1.85 -11.65
CA GLY A 182 -7.18 -1.59 -10.23
C GLY A 182 -5.91 -2.25 -9.69
N GLY A 183 -5.12 -2.95 -10.53
CA GLY A 183 -3.88 -3.64 -10.14
C GLY A 183 -2.83 -3.57 -11.24
N ALA A 184 -1.82 -4.40 -11.13
CA ALA A 184 -0.79 -4.60 -12.14
C ALA A 184 -0.83 -6.04 -12.64
N ASP A 185 -0.84 -6.24 -13.95
CA ASP A 185 -0.81 -7.57 -14.55
C ASP A 185 0.63 -7.97 -14.89
N PHE A 186 0.98 -9.19 -14.51
CA PHE A 186 2.29 -9.79 -14.73
C PHE A 186 2.12 -11.00 -15.65
N PRO A 187 2.38 -10.85 -16.96
CA PRO A 187 2.34 -11.97 -17.90
C PRO A 187 3.32 -13.07 -17.49
N ALA A 188 2.83 -14.29 -17.35
CA ALA A 188 3.64 -15.46 -17.03
C ALA A 188 2.89 -16.73 -17.49
N PRO A 189 3.60 -17.83 -17.83
CA PRO A 189 2.97 -19.10 -18.16
C PRO A 189 2.08 -19.63 -17.03
N THR A 190 0.99 -20.31 -17.41
CA THR A 190 0.16 -21.07 -16.44
C THR A 190 1.03 -22.04 -15.64
N GLY A 191 0.79 -22.12 -14.33
CA GLY A 191 1.58 -22.95 -13.41
C GLY A 191 2.80 -22.22 -12.81
N THR A 192 3.13 -20.98 -13.22
CA THR A 192 4.19 -20.22 -12.59
C THR A 192 3.86 -19.95 -11.11
N PRO A 193 4.78 -20.27 -10.15
CA PRO A 193 4.51 -20.07 -8.74
C PRO A 193 4.23 -18.61 -8.35
N VAL A 194 3.19 -18.39 -7.54
CA VAL A 194 2.80 -17.09 -6.99
C VAL A 194 3.04 -17.09 -5.49
N TYR A 195 3.77 -16.09 -5.01
CA TYR A 195 4.18 -15.99 -3.63
C TYR A 195 3.52 -14.81 -2.91
N ALA A 196 3.26 -14.95 -1.61
CA ALA A 196 2.82 -13.87 -0.75
C ALA A 196 3.82 -12.71 -0.78
N ALA A 197 3.36 -11.52 -1.16
CA ALA A 197 4.22 -10.34 -1.22
C ALA A 197 4.76 -9.94 0.15
N GLN A 198 4.02 -10.25 1.22
CA GLN A 198 4.40 -10.04 2.61
C GLN A 198 3.58 -10.97 3.53
N GLY A 199 3.96 -11.07 4.83
CA GLY A 199 3.21 -11.79 5.85
C GLY A 199 1.84 -11.18 6.11
N GLY A 200 0.88 -12.00 6.54
CA GLY A 200 -0.49 -11.59 6.83
C GLY A 200 -1.45 -12.75 6.99
N HIS A 201 -2.74 -12.42 7.06
CA HIS A 201 -3.83 -13.40 7.13
C HIS A 201 -4.54 -13.51 5.78
N VAL A 202 -4.77 -14.72 5.32
CA VAL A 202 -5.61 -14.97 4.14
C VAL A 202 -7.07 -14.72 4.53
N VAL A 203 -7.66 -13.67 3.96
CA VAL A 203 -9.05 -13.27 4.26
C VAL A 203 -10.04 -13.63 3.15
N LEU A 204 -9.52 -14.14 2.03
CA LEU A 204 -10.31 -14.71 0.94
C LEU A 204 -9.44 -15.66 0.11
N ALA A 205 -9.98 -16.85 -0.20
CA ALA A 205 -9.35 -17.85 -1.07
C ALA A 205 -10.46 -18.61 -1.81
N GLU A 206 -11.02 -18.03 -2.89
CA GLU A 206 -12.14 -18.58 -3.63
C GLU A 206 -12.18 -18.16 -5.11
N ALA A 207 -13.06 -18.79 -5.90
CA ALA A 207 -13.28 -18.43 -7.28
C ALA A 207 -14.33 -17.32 -7.42
N LEU A 208 -13.90 -16.14 -7.86
CA LEU A 208 -14.76 -15.00 -8.16
C LEU A 208 -15.09 -14.91 -9.64
N TYR A 209 -16.23 -14.34 -9.97
CA TYR A 209 -16.75 -14.29 -11.35
C TYR A 209 -15.78 -13.59 -12.32
N PHE A 210 -15.31 -12.38 -11.96
CA PHE A 210 -14.42 -11.61 -12.84
C PHE A 210 -12.94 -11.93 -12.65
N SER A 211 -12.48 -12.15 -11.43
CA SER A 211 -11.06 -12.36 -11.15
C SER A 211 -10.64 -13.83 -11.08
N GLY A 212 -11.58 -14.76 -11.30
CA GLY A 212 -11.30 -16.19 -11.24
C GLY A 212 -10.81 -16.62 -9.86
N ASN A 213 -9.97 -17.65 -9.80
CA ASN A 213 -9.38 -18.08 -8.54
C ASN A 213 -8.57 -16.97 -7.93
N THR A 214 -8.94 -16.56 -6.74
CA THR A 214 -8.47 -15.32 -6.09
C THR A 214 -8.02 -15.59 -4.67
N VAL A 215 -6.92 -14.98 -4.28
CA VAL A 215 -6.45 -14.88 -2.88
C VAL A 215 -6.37 -13.42 -2.49
N VAL A 216 -6.83 -13.09 -1.28
CA VAL A 216 -6.63 -11.78 -0.65
C VAL A 216 -5.94 -11.97 0.69
N ILE A 217 -4.89 -11.20 0.93
CA ILE A 217 -4.12 -11.22 2.18
C ILE A 217 -4.27 -9.87 2.88
N ASP A 218 -4.72 -9.90 4.14
CA ASP A 218 -4.69 -8.78 5.08
C ASP A 218 -3.31 -8.72 5.74
N HIS A 219 -2.61 -7.61 5.54
CA HIS A 219 -1.32 -7.34 6.16
C HIS A 219 -1.44 -6.50 7.44
N GLY A 220 -2.66 -6.18 7.86
CA GLY A 220 -2.93 -5.25 8.96
C GLY A 220 -2.89 -3.79 8.54
N LEU A 221 -3.34 -2.90 9.42
CA LEU A 221 -3.39 -1.46 9.23
C LEU A 221 -4.12 -1.04 7.93
N GLY A 222 -5.13 -1.80 7.50
CA GLY A 222 -5.89 -1.55 6.27
C GLY A 222 -5.12 -1.79 4.97
N VAL A 223 -4.00 -2.55 5.01
CA VAL A 223 -3.17 -2.90 3.86
C VAL A 223 -3.52 -4.31 3.38
N TYR A 224 -4.00 -4.41 2.14
CA TYR A 224 -4.40 -5.67 1.52
C TYR A 224 -3.69 -5.89 0.18
N THR A 225 -3.26 -7.13 -0.08
CA THR A 225 -2.85 -7.54 -1.43
C THR A 225 -3.82 -8.54 -2.02
N PHE A 226 -4.05 -8.43 -3.31
CA PHE A 226 -4.99 -9.21 -4.10
C PHE A 226 -4.25 -9.95 -5.21
N TYR A 227 -4.55 -11.24 -5.38
CA TYR A 227 -3.93 -12.12 -6.36
C TYR A 227 -5.03 -12.82 -7.15
N GLY A 228 -5.22 -12.45 -8.42
CA GLY A 228 -6.30 -12.97 -9.27
C GLY A 228 -5.81 -13.80 -10.43
N HIS A 229 -6.76 -14.45 -11.12
CA HIS A 229 -6.60 -15.28 -12.32
C HIS A 229 -5.77 -16.54 -12.11
N LEU A 230 -5.68 -17.04 -10.87
CA LEU A 230 -4.87 -18.20 -10.51
C LEU A 230 -5.40 -19.48 -11.18
N SER A 231 -4.50 -20.39 -11.59
CA SER A 231 -4.86 -21.75 -12.01
C SER A 231 -5.15 -22.64 -10.81
N SER A 232 -4.39 -22.45 -9.73
CA SER A 232 -4.59 -23.18 -8.46
C SER A 232 -4.33 -22.26 -7.27
N VAL A 233 -5.05 -22.50 -6.17
CA VAL A 233 -4.88 -21.86 -4.88
C VAL A 233 -4.26 -22.86 -3.92
N LYS A 234 -3.23 -22.48 -3.18
CA LYS A 234 -2.47 -23.36 -2.26
C LYS A 234 -2.72 -23.02 -0.78
N VAL A 235 -3.57 -22.04 -0.52
CA VAL A 235 -3.95 -21.57 0.83
C VAL A 235 -5.47 -21.49 0.94
N LYS A 236 -5.97 -21.38 2.14
CA LYS A 236 -7.40 -21.20 2.44
C LYS A 236 -7.63 -19.98 3.33
N GLU A 237 -8.85 -19.51 3.35
CA GLU A 237 -9.29 -18.45 4.28
C GLU A 237 -9.00 -18.84 5.73
N GLY A 238 -8.42 -17.93 6.51
CA GLY A 238 -7.95 -18.14 7.88
C GLY A 238 -6.48 -18.53 8.00
N ASP A 239 -5.80 -18.93 6.93
CA ASP A 239 -4.39 -19.26 6.99
C ASP A 239 -3.53 -18.01 7.30
N VAL A 240 -2.45 -18.23 8.04
CA VAL A 240 -1.39 -17.24 8.28
C VAL A 240 -0.23 -17.54 7.35
N VAL A 241 0.15 -16.54 6.55
CA VAL A 241 1.25 -16.68 5.59
C VAL A 241 2.41 -15.74 5.95
N LYS A 242 3.62 -16.14 5.55
CA LYS A 242 4.84 -15.35 5.64
C LYS A 242 5.20 -14.77 4.27
N ARG A 243 6.04 -13.75 4.26
CA ARG A 243 6.61 -13.20 3.03
C ARG A 243 7.35 -14.29 2.25
N GLY A 244 6.88 -14.58 1.03
CA GLY A 244 7.47 -15.57 0.13
C GLY A 244 6.86 -16.96 0.22
N ASP A 245 5.84 -17.18 1.03
CA ASP A 245 5.10 -18.45 1.03
C ASP A 245 4.35 -18.62 -0.30
N LEU A 246 4.34 -19.85 -0.81
CA LEU A 246 3.59 -20.22 -2.03
C LEU A 246 2.09 -20.17 -1.74
N ILE A 247 1.37 -19.29 -2.47
CA ILE A 247 -0.09 -19.10 -2.26
C ILE A 247 -0.94 -19.57 -3.45
N GLY A 248 -0.33 -19.81 -4.60
CA GLY A 248 -1.03 -20.26 -5.80
C GLY A 248 -0.11 -20.34 -7.00
N GLU A 249 -0.71 -20.52 -8.17
CA GLU A 249 -0.02 -20.58 -9.45
C GLU A 249 -0.75 -19.70 -10.46
N VAL A 250 0.02 -19.05 -11.35
CA VAL A 250 -0.52 -18.23 -12.44
C VAL A 250 -1.47 -19.04 -13.31
N GLY A 251 -2.55 -18.45 -13.74
CA GLY A 251 -3.53 -19.07 -14.61
C GLY A 251 -4.18 -18.09 -15.58
N ALA A 252 -5.36 -18.49 -16.04
CA ALA A 252 -6.20 -17.70 -16.94
C ALA A 252 -7.68 -17.88 -16.56
N THR A 253 -7.99 -17.95 -15.26
CA THR A 253 -9.37 -18.08 -14.79
C THR A 253 -10.06 -16.71 -14.69
N GLY A 254 -11.38 -16.68 -14.82
CA GLY A 254 -12.16 -15.43 -14.83
C GLY A 254 -12.05 -14.65 -16.16
N ARG A 255 -12.14 -13.31 -16.08
CA ARG A 255 -12.14 -12.41 -17.23
C ARG A 255 -10.72 -12.02 -17.65
N VAL A 256 -10.14 -12.75 -18.57
CA VAL A 256 -8.76 -12.57 -19.05
C VAL A 256 -8.68 -12.69 -20.58
N THR A 257 -7.58 -12.22 -21.16
CA THR A 257 -7.22 -12.42 -22.56
C THR A 257 -6.09 -13.44 -22.76
N GLY A 258 -5.46 -13.87 -21.67
CA GLY A 258 -4.36 -14.84 -21.67
C GLY A 258 -3.77 -15.00 -20.26
N PRO A 259 -2.85 -15.97 -20.06
CA PRO A 259 -2.29 -16.26 -18.75
C PRO A 259 -1.49 -15.09 -18.18
N HIS A 260 -1.82 -14.68 -16.96
CA HIS A 260 -1.10 -13.66 -16.20
C HIS A 260 -1.52 -13.70 -14.72
N LEU A 261 -0.72 -13.11 -13.86
CA LEU A 261 -1.12 -12.78 -12.49
C LEU A 261 -1.65 -11.34 -12.48
N HIS A 262 -2.87 -11.15 -12.00
CA HIS A 262 -3.36 -9.84 -11.58
C HIS A 262 -2.98 -9.60 -10.11
N TRP A 263 -2.16 -8.59 -9.84
CA TRP A 263 -1.74 -8.20 -8.48
C TRP A 263 -2.25 -6.83 -8.11
N GLY A 264 -3.10 -6.76 -7.08
CA GLY A 264 -3.69 -5.55 -6.55
C GLY A 264 -3.11 -5.16 -5.20
N LEU A 265 -3.21 -3.88 -4.86
CA LEU A 265 -2.93 -3.32 -3.53
C LEU A 265 -4.04 -2.35 -3.16
N THR A 266 -4.58 -2.55 -1.96
CA THR A 266 -5.54 -1.62 -1.35
C THR A 266 -4.97 -1.13 -0.03
N VAL A 267 -5.02 0.17 0.20
CA VAL A 267 -4.62 0.82 1.45
C VAL A 267 -5.79 1.64 1.97
N GLU A 268 -6.36 1.21 3.10
CA GLU A 268 -7.58 1.81 3.69
C GLU A 268 -8.70 2.02 2.66
N GLY A 269 -8.96 0.99 1.84
CA GLY A 269 -9.97 0.99 0.78
C GLY A 269 -9.58 1.77 -0.49
N ALA A 270 -8.42 2.42 -0.54
CA ALA A 270 -7.91 3.08 -1.74
C ALA A 270 -7.13 2.10 -2.63
N ARG A 271 -7.50 1.99 -3.91
CA ARG A 271 -6.77 1.21 -4.91
C ARG A 271 -5.52 1.97 -5.33
N VAL A 272 -4.36 1.40 -5.06
CA VAL A 272 -3.06 2.03 -5.35
C VAL A 272 -2.18 1.12 -6.19
N ASN A 273 -1.24 1.71 -6.92
CA ASN A 273 -0.31 0.92 -7.75
C ASN A 273 0.55 0.02 -6.86
N PRO A 274 0.40 -1.32 -6.95
CA PRO A 274 1.02 -2.27 -6.02
C PRO A 274 2.54 -2.25 -6.06
N VAL A 275 3.14 -1.88 -7.20
CA VAL A 275 4.59 -1.83 -7.33
C VAL A 275 5.22 -0.75 -6.45
N GLN A 276 4.46 0.29 -6.10
CA GLN A 276 4.97 1.38 -5.28
C GLN A 276 5.32 0.95 -3.84
N ILE A 277 4.56 0.01 -3.25
CA ILE A 277 4.84 -0.44 -1.87
C ILE A 277 6.21 -1.14 -1.77
N VAL A 278 6.60 -1.87 -2.83
CA VAL A 278 7.89 -2.56 -2.89
C VAL A 278 9.06 -1.57 -2.82
N SER A 279 8.97 -0.44 -3.53
CA SER A 279 10.02 0.58 -3.57
C SER A 279 9.96 1.53 -2.36
N LEU A 280 8.75 1.90 -1.92
CA LEU A 280 8.54 2.87 -0.85
C LEU A 280 9.11 2.39 0.49
N LEU A 281 8.84 1.15 0.87
CA LEU A 281 9.31 0.58 2.12
C LEU A 281 10.78 0.09 2.04
N ARG A 282 11.32 -0.21 0.85
CA ARG A 282 12.73 -0.54 0.64
C ARG A 282 13.65 0.67 0.85
N ARG A 283 13.28 1.86 0.35
CA ARG A 283 14.07 3.10 0.46
C ARG A 283 14.26 3.59 1.88
N ASN A 284 13.43 3.14 2.80
CA ASN A 284 13.44 3.62 4.17
C ASN A 284 14.60 3.08 5.02
N ARG A 285 15.38 2.09 4.53
CA ARG A 285 16.60 1.58 5.20
C ARG A 285 17.84 2.46 5.00
N TYR A 286 17.84 3.41 4.03
CA TYR A 286 19.05 4.12 3.59
C TYR A 286 19.00 5.66 3.66
N SER A 287 17.93 6.30 4.16
CA SER A 287 17.82 7.75 4.10
C SER A 287 17.77 8.42 5.47
N SER A 288 18.94 8.63 6.08
CA SER A 288 19.14 9.56 7.20
C SER A 288 19.42 11.02 6.78
N SER A 289 19.42 11.33 5.48
CA SER A 289 19.77 12.67 4.97
C SER A 289 18.79 13.17 3.92
N ARG A 290 17.71 13.83 4.35
CA ARG A 290 16.96 14.82 3.56
C ARG A 290 16.12 15.75 4.46
N PRO A 291 15.87 17.02 4.06
CA PRO A 291 15.44 18.07 4.97
C PRO A 291 14.02 17.91 5.51
N SER A 292 13.87 18.27 6.79
CA SER A 292 12.60 18.27 7.52
C SER A 292 11.71 19.45 7.13
N LEU A 293 10.40 19.22 7.05
CA LEU A 293 9.41 20.28 7.07
C LEU A 293 9.42 20.90 8.48
N ARG A 294 9.78 22.19 8.58
CA ARG A 294 9.60 22.95 9.81
C ARG A 294 8.33 23.76 9.70
N PRO A 295 7.39 23.70 10.64
CA PRO A 295 6.30 24.66 10.70
C PRO A 295 6.85 26.06 11.02
N ARG A 296 6.38 27.05 10.30
CA ARG A 296 6.58 28.47 10.71
C ARG A 296 5.54 28.80 11.76
N SER A 297 5.89 28.69 13.03
CA SER A 297 5.13 29.24 14.13
C SER A 297 6.01 29.24 15.41
N PRO A 298 5.73 30.07 16.43
CA PRO A 298 6.72 30.41 17.44
C PRO A 298 7.14 29.20 18.25
N ARG A 299 8.45 29.11 18.43
CA ARG A 299 9.22 28.14 19.24
C ARG A 299 8.43 27.34 20.26
N LYS A 300 7.83 26.20 19.85
CA LYS A 300 7.51 25.10 20.74
C LYS A 300 8.34 23.89 20.32
N ARG A 301 9.04 23.27 21.27
CA ARG A 301 9.99 22.17 21.05
C ARG A 301 9.23 20.88 20.72
N GLY A 302 9.55 20.20 19.62
CA GLY A 302 9.55 18.77 19.70
C GLY A 302 8.90 17.89 18.64
N VAL A 303 8.00 18.29 17.76
CA VAL A 303 7.35 17.39 16.78
C VAL A 303 7.68 17.75 15.34
N GLN A 304 8.10 16.77 14.54
CA GLN A 304 8.38 16.93 13.12
C GLN A 304 7.60 15.91 12.29
N SER A 305 7.02 16.34 11.18
CA SER A 305 6.36 15.47 10.20
C SER A 305 7.11 15.46 8.86
N ARG A 306 7.21 14.29 8.24
CA ARG A 306 7.86 14.09 6.94
C ARG A 306 6.99 13.27 6.02
N PHE A 307 7.04 13.60 4.73
CA PHE A 307 6.43 12.83 3.65
C PHE A 307 7.48 12.30 2.69
N LYS A 308 7.32 11.05 2.27
CA LYS A 308 8.08 10.44 1.18
C LYS A 308 7.11 9.97 0.10
N SER A 309 7.36 10.33 -1.14
CA SER A 309 6.67 9.80 -2.32
C SER A 309 7.59 8.83 -3.06
N SER A 310 7.03 7.75 -3.58
CA SER A 310 7.69 6.94 -4.60
C SER A 310 7.63 7.72 -5.91
N GLY A 311 8.70 8.46 -6.24
CA GLY A 311 8.83 9.03 -7.59
C GLY A 311 8.84 7.87 -8.60
N ALA A 312 7.95 7.90 -9.59
CA ALA A 312 8.08 7.07 -10.77
C ALA A 312 9.42 7.44 -11.45
N PRO A 313 10.18 6.47 -11.97
CA PRO A 313 11.31 6.80 -12.82
C PRO A 313 10.77 7.55 -14.06
N SER A 314 11.33 8.71 -14.33
CA SER A 314 11.18 9.40 -15.61
C SER A 314 11.75 8.44 -16.69
N LEU A 315 10.89 7.96 -17.56
CA LEU A 315 11.34 7.40 -18.84
C LEU A 315 11.74 8.60 -19.69
N ALA A 316 13.06 8.86 -19.77
CA ALA A 316 13.62 9.59 -20.89
C ALA A 316 13.75 8.58 -22.05
N GLU A 317 13.14 8.93 -23.20
CA GLU A 317 13.20 8.37 -24.55
C GLU A 317 12.91 6.88 -24.72
#